data_9ef6131530776ffcc110c672813ae1af
#
_entry.id   9ef6131530776ffcc110c672813ae1af
#
_cell.length_a   1.000
_cell.length_b   1.000
_cell.length_c   1.000
_cell.angle_alpha   90.00
_cell.angle_beta   90.00
_cell.angle_gamma   90.00
#
_symmetry.space_group_name_H-M   'P 1'
#
loop_
_entity.id
_entity.type
_entity.pdbx_description
1 polymer ?
#
loop_
_entity_poly.entity_id
_entity_poly.type
_entity_poly.pdbx_seq_one_letter_code
_entity_poly.pdbx_strand_id
1 'polypeptide(L)'
;MGTALITGTSRGIGREVARTLASEGWRVLSGVRDPESAPPGTQAEAVDVGDPDSIEALAGRLRARNERLDALVNNAGVYSGAAARLIWDVNVLGPLRLTRALEPLLARHARVVMVTSGLGRLSDQPRGLVGRLSNPKLSLADLERLAEEAQGGYGASKAALSAMARVFAEALKPRGILVNAINPGWCRTDMGGRGAPRSVEQGAASVLWGVRLKPGGPTGGVFKDGKADS
;
A
#
# COMPACT_ATOMS: atom_id res chain seq x y z
N MET A 1 -8.15 19.71 -5.84
CA MET A 1 -7.91 18.96 -4.60
C MET A 1 -8.46 17.56 -4.83
N GLY A 2 -7.78 16.53 -4.35
CA GLY A 2 -8.16 15.14 -4.61
C GLY A 2 -8.73 14.44 -3.37
N THR A 3 -9.26 13.22 -3.58
CA THR A 3 -9.68 12.31 -2.50
C THR A 3 -8.68 11.17 -2.40
N ALA A 4 -8.16 10.91 -1.21
CA ALA A 4 -7.23 9.82 -0.93
C ALA A 4 -7.79 8.85 0.10
N LEU A 5 -7.75 7.55 -0.19
CA LEU A 5 -7.94 6.50 0.82
C LEU A 5 -6.57 5.97 1.25
N ILE A 6 -6.33 5.96 2.57
CA ILE A 6 -5.07 5.50 3.16
C ILE A 6 -5.39 4.46 4.22
N THR A 7 -4.81 3.27 4.13
CA THR A 7 -5.00 2.23 5.16
C THR A 7 -3.94 2.30 6.25
N GLY A 8 -4.30 1.93 7.49
CA GLY A 8 -3.38 1.90 8.62
C GLY A 8 -2.98 3.29 9.12
N THR A 9 -3.93 4.21 9.20
CA THR A 9 -3.70 5.61 9.59
C THR A 9 -3.74 5.87 11.10
N SER A 10 -4.01 4.86 11.92
CA SER A 10 -4.08 5.02 13.37
C SER A 10 -2.75 5.46 14.00
N ARG A 11 -1.61 5.17 13.36
CA ARG A 11 -0.26 5.49 13.86
C ARG A 11 0.80 5.52 12.75
N GLY A 12 2.01 5.93 13.13
CA GLY A 12 3.21 5.84 12.29
C GLY A 12 3.09 6.57 10.97
N ILE A 13 3.66 5.98 9.92
CA ILE A 13 3.77 6.58 8.58
C ILE A 13 2.39 6.88 7.99
N GLY A 14 1.44 5.94 8.08
CA GLY A 14 0.09 6.15 7.55
C GLY A 14 -0.64 7.33 8.18
N ARG A 15 -0.48 7.52 9.50
CA ARG A 15 -1.03 8.68 10.22
C ARG A 15 -0.43 9.99 9.72
N GLU A 16 0.88 10.03 9.52
CA GLU A 16 1.56 11.25 9.07
C GLU A 16 1.24 11.58 7.60
N VAL A 17 1.15 10.57 6.73
CA VAL A 17 0.67 10.77 5.34
C VAL A 17 -0.75 11.34 5.33
N ALA A 18 -1.64 10.79 6.16
CA ALA A 18 -3.03 11.24 6.24
C ALA A 18 -3.14 12.69 6.73
N ARG A 19 -2.41 13.05 7.81
CA ARG A 19 -2.37 14.41 8.35
C ARG A 19 -1.82 15.42 7.34
N THR A 20 -0.73 15.06 6.67
CA THR A 20 -0.10 15.94 5.68
C THR A 20 -1.04 16.21 4.51
N LEU A 21 -1.67 15.18 3.93
CA LEU A 21 -2.62 15.38 2.84
C LEU A 21 -3.84 16.20 3.28
N ALA A 22 -4.37 15.94 4.48
CA ALA A 22 -5.48 16.73 5.02
C ALA A 22 -5.10 18.20 5.19
N SER A 23 -3.90 18.50 5.70
CA SER A 23 -3.42 19.90 5.82
C SER A 23 -3.19 20.60 4.47
N GLU A 24 -2.97 19.83 3.40
CA GLU A 24 -2.87 20.31 2.01
C GLU A 24 -4.24 20.44 1.34
N GLY A 25 -5.33 20.20 2.07
CA GLY A 25 -6.70 20.35 1.57
C GLY A 25 -7.21 19.12 0.79
N TRP A 26 -6.55 17.95 0.89
CA TRP A 26 -7.12 16.72 0.38
C TRP A 26 -8.27 16.25 1.27
N ARG A 27 -9.29 15.67 0.65
CA ARG A 27 -10.24 14.85 1.38
C ARG A 27 -9.62 13.49 1.65
N VAL A 28 -9.34 13.20 2.92
CA VAL A 28 -8.65 11.97 3.32
C VAL A 28 -9.64 11.01 3.98
N LEU A 29 -9.78 9.83 3.38
CA LEU A 29 -10.49 8.68 3.94
C LEU A 29 -9.46 7.82 4.67
N SER A 30 -9.58 7.76 5.99
CA SER A 30 -8.67 7.06 6.89
C SER A 30 -9.15 5.64 7.15
N GLY A 31 -8.55 4.66 6.47
CA GLY A 31 -8.83 3.24 6.66
C GLY A 31 -8.21 2.73 7.96
N VAL A 32 -9.06 2.45 8.96
CA VAL A 32 -8.69 2.00 10.30
C VAL A 32 -9.61 0.91 10.78
N ARG A 33 -9.14 0.04 11.70
CA ARG A 33 -9.99 -0.98 12.33
C ARG A 33 -10.92 -0.36 13.36
N ASP A 34 -10.43 0.60 14.11
CA ASP A 34 -11.18 1.38 15.08
C ASP A 34 -11.32 2.81 14.56
N PRO A 35 -12.55 3.27 14.20
CA PRO A 35 -12.81 4.60 13.69
C PRO A 35 -12.32 5.73 14.60
N GLU A 36 -12.33 5.56 15.92
CA GLU A 36 -11.86 6.56 16.89
C GLU A 36 -10.36 6.82 16.79
N SER A 37 -9.60 5.86 16.23
CA SER A 37 -8.15 5.99 16.02
C SER A 37 -7.76 6.83 14.78
N ALA A 38 -8.72 7.26 13.96
CA ALA A 38 -8.45 8.07 12.78
C ALA A 38 -7.84 9.43 13.14
N PRO A 39 -6.90 9.96 12.35
CA PRO A 39 -6.32 11.28 12.61
C PRO A 39 -7.40 12.39 12.52
N PRO A 40 -7.30 13.43 13.37
CA PRO A 40 -8.16 14.62 13.24
C PRO A 40 -8.06 15.25 11.84
N GLY A 41 -9.18 15.76 11.34
CA GLY A 41 -9.25 16.37 10.00
C GLY A 41 -9.38 15.35 8.86
N THR A 42 -9.54 14.06 9.17
CA THR A 42 -9.79 12.99 8.19
C THR A 42 -11.15 12.32 8.44
N GLN A 43 -11.70 11.66 7.42
CA GLN A 43 -12.91 10.88 7.55
C GLN A 43 -12.55 9.43 7.86
N ALA A 44 -13.00 8.89 8.99
CA ALA A 44 -12.77 7.50 9.36
C ALA A 44 -13.55 6.54 8.46
N GLU A 45 -12.89 5.49 7.99
CA GLU A 45 -13.47 4.35 7.28
C GLU A 45 -13.05 3.06 7.99
N ALA A 46 -14.02 2.38 8.58
CA ALA A 46 -13.76 1.10 9.25
C ALA A 46 -13.34 0.04 8.23
N VAL A 47 -12.13 -0.50 8.38
CA VAL A 47 -11.63 -1.62 7.56
C VAL A 47 -10.54 -2.40 8.28
N ASP A 48 -10.67 -3.71 8.28
CA ASP A 48 -9.56 -4.64 8.50
C ASP A 48 -9.14 -5.20 7.14
N VAL A 49 -7.93 -4.85 6.70
CA VAL A 49 -7.41 -5.30 5.39
C VAL A 49 -7.06 -6.80 5.37
N GLY A 50 -6.98 -7.45 6.53
CA GLY A 50 -6.82 -8.90 6.64
C GLY A 50 -8.12 -9.68 6.48
N ASP A 51 -9.26 -8.98 6.51
CA ASP A 51 -10.60 -9.56 6.40
C ASP A 51 -11.25 -9.18 5.06
N PRO A 52 -11.51 -10.17 4.15
CA PRO A 52 -12.14 -9.90 2.87
C PRO A 52 -13.55 -9.31 2.99
N ASP A 53 -14.33 -9.72 4.00
CA ASP A 53 -15.70 -9.21 4.19
C ASP A 53 -15.67 -7.74 4.61
N SER A 54 -14.70 -7.36 5.45
CA SER A 54 -14.47 -5.96 5.83
C SER A 54 -14.07 -5.08 4.65
N ILE A 55 -13.26 -5.62 3.72
CA ILE A 55 -12.88 -4.92 2.48
C ILE A 55 -14.10 -4.70 1.59
N GLU A 56 -14.94 -5.71 1.37
CA GLU A 56 -16.15 -5.59 0.56
C GLU A 56 -17.17 -4.65 1.19
N ALA A 57 -17.33 -4.67 2.51
CA ALA A 57 -18.16 -3.73 3.23
C ALA A 57 -17.70 -2.27 3.04
N LEU A 58 -16.37 -2.01 3.11
CA LEU A 58 -15.82 -0.70 2.79
C LEU A 58 -16.12 -0.31 1.34
N ALA A 59 -15.83 -1.18 0.38
CA ALA A 59 -16.07 -0.91 -1.04
C ALA A 59 -17.55 -0.63 -1.32
N GLY A 60 -18.46 -1.36 -0.67
CA GLY A 60 -19.91 -1.14 -0.73
C GLY A 60 -20.32 0.25 -0.24
N ARG A 61 -19.78 0.69 0.92
CA ARG A 61 -20.05 2.03 1.46
C ARG A 61 -19.53 3.14 0.54
N LEU A 62 -18.33 2.97 -0.03
CA LEU A 62 -17.76 3.97 -0.94
C LEU A 62 -18.53 4.02 -2.27
N ARG A 63 -18.96 2.87 -2.80
CA ARG A 63 -19.82 2.80 -4.00
C ARG A 63 -21.16 3.50 -3.79
N ALA A 64 -21.82 3.24 -2.65
CA ALA A 64 -23.10 3.86 -2.32
C ALA A 64 -23.04 5.39 -2.23
N ARG A 65 -21.86 5.93 -1.87
CA ARG A 65 -21.61 7.39 -1.84
C ARG A 65 -21.07 7.94 -3.17
N ASN A 66 -20.95 7.10 -4.21
CA ASN A 66 -20.36 7.47 -5.50
C ASN A 66 -18.95 8.08 -5.35
N GLU A 67 -18.15 7.56 -4.41
CA GLU A 67 -16.80 8.07 -4.18
C GLU A 67 -15.90 7.92 -5.41
N ARG A 68 -15.02 8.91 -5.59
CA ARG A 68 -13.96 8.89 -6.60
C ARG A 68 -12.63 9.10 -5.90
N LEU A 69 -11.71 8.17 -6.09
CA LEU A 69 -10.41 8.18 -5.44
C LEU A 69 -9.32 8.64 -6.42
N ASP A 70 -8.65 9.73 -6.09
CA ASP A 70 -7.47 10.22 -6.81
C ASP A 70 -6.18 9.54 -6.32
N ALA A 71 -6.21 8.99 -5.11
CA ALA A 71 -5.12 8.18 -4.56
C ALA A 71 -5.64 7.04 -3.67
N LEU A 72 -4.98 5.88 -3.77
CA LEU A 72 -5.10 4.75 -2.85
C LEU A 72 -3.71 4.44 -2.28
N VAL A 73 -3.58 4.49 -0.95
CA VAL A 73 -2.33 4.16 -0.26
C VAL A 73 -2.52 2.91 0.57
N ASN A 74 -2.01 1.79 0.08
CA ASN A 74 -1.92 0.52 0.78
C ASN A 74 -0.74 0.57 1.77
N ASN A 75 -0.97 1.15 2.96
CA ASN A 75 0.05 1.32 4.00
C ASN A 75 -0.10 0.35 5.17
N ALA A 76 -1.30 -0.12 5.47
CA ALA A 76 -1.51 -1.10 6.55
C ALA A 76 -0.59 -2.32 6.38
N GLY A 77 -0.02 -2.79 7.49
CA GLY A 77 0.87 -3.94 7.45
C GLY A 77 1.22 -4.43 8.84
N VAL A 78 1.66 -5.68 8.91
CA VAL A 78 2.18 -6.33 10.13
C VAL A 78 3.61 -6.80 9.91
N TYR A 79 4.39 -6.87 10.99
CA TYR A 79 5.82 -7.22 10.96
C TYR A 79 6.10 -8.42 11.87
N SER A 80 7.02 -8.31 12.81
CA SER A 80 7.50 -9.39 13.68
C SER A 80 6.45 -9.88 14.69
N GLY A 81 6.57 -11.13 15.11
CA GLY A 81 5.68 -11.75 16.11
C GLY A 81 4.36 -12.28 15.55
N ALA A 82 4.00 -11.97 14.31
CA ALA A 82 2.85 -12.54 13.64
C ALA A 82 3.19 -13.87 12.93
N ALA A 83 2.23 -14.80 12.89
CA ALA A 83 2.35 -15.99 12.08
C ALA A 83 2.51 -15.62 10.58
N ALA A 84 3.27 -16.43 9.84
CA ALA A 84 3.51 -16.17 8.41
C ALA A 84 2.19 -15.97 7.64
N ARG A 85 1.17 -16.75 7.95
CA ARG A 85 -0.16 -16.63 7.37
C ARG A 85 -0.73 -15.22 7.53
N LEU A 86 -0.75 -14.67 8.76
CA LEU A 86 -1.25 -13.32 9.04
C LEU A 86 -0.44 -12.24 8.29
N ILE A 87 0.90 -12.43 8.19
CA ILE A 87 1.75 -11.50 7.42
C ILE A 87 1.31 -11.47 5.94
N TRP A 88 1.06 -12.62 5.34
CA TRP A 88 0.64 -12.69 3.94
C TRP A 88 -0.78 -12.20 3.74
N ASP A 89 -1.70 -12.52 4.65
CA ASP A 89 -3.09 -12.05 4.58
C ASP A 89 -3.16 -10.52 4.61
N VAL A 90 -2.45 -9.89 5.55
CA VAL A 90 -2.47 -8.42 5.72
C VAL A 90 -1.60 -7.70 4.69
N ASN A 91 -0.36 -8.18 4.44
CA ASN A 91 0.60 -7.44 3.63
C ASN A 91 0.47 -7.70 2.12
N VAL A 92 -0.17 -8.80 1.70
CA VAL A 92 -0.29 -9.18 0.29
C VAL A 92 -1.75 -9.31 -0.13
N LEU A 93 -2.53 -10.20 0.48
CA LEU A 93 -3.94 -10.38 0.10
C LEU A 93 -4.79 -9.15 0.40
N GLY A 94 -4.51 -8.44 1.50
CA GLY A 94 -5.19 -7.20 1.83
C GLY A 94 -5.07 -6.14 0.72
N PRO A 95 -3.86 -5.68 0.37
CA PRO A 95 -3.65 -4.74 -0.74
C PRO A 95 -4.18 -5.23 -2.09
N LEU A 96 -4.06 -6.53 -2.38
CA LEU A 96 -4.56 -7.12 -3.62
C LEU A 96 -6.08 -7.01 -3.72
N ARG A 97 -6.78 -7.49 -2.69
CA ARG A 97 -8.26 -7.49 -2.60
C ARG A 97 -8.80 -6.06 -2.56
N LEU A 98 -8.20 -5.22 -1.71
CA LEU A 98 -8.62 -3.82 -1.58
C LEU A 98 -8.47 -3.06 -2.89
N THR A 99 -7.33 -3.20 -3.57
CA THR A 99 -7.11 -2.52 -4.85
C THR A 99 -8.10 -3.00 -5.91
N ARG A 100 -8.40 -4.30 -6.00
CA ARG A 100 -9.43 -4.85 -6.90
C ARG A 100 -10.83 -4.31 -6.57
N ALA A 101 -11.24 -4.36 -5.30
CA ALA A 101 -12.57 -3.92 -4.86
C ALA A 101 -12.81 -2.42 -5.13
N LEU A 102 -11.74 -1.61 -5.03
CA LEU A 102 -11.79 -0.17 -5.23
C LEU A 102 -11.40 0.29 -6.64
N GLU A 103 -10.95 -0.61 -7.51
CA GLU A 103 -10.58 -0.26 -8.89
C GLU A 103 -11.66 0.55 -9.63
N PRO A 104 -12.96 0.19 -9.57
CA PRO A 104 -14.01 0.97 -10.25
C PRO A 104 -14.15 2.41 -9.73
N LEU A 105 -13.72 2.67 -8.49
CA LEU A 105 -13.79 3.97 -7.84
C LEU A 105 -12.54 4.83 -8.08
N LEU A 106 -11.45 4.25 -8.60
CA LEU A 106 -10.25 5.02 -8.94
C LEU A 106 -10.56 5.99 -10.09
N ALA A 107 -10.19 7.25 -9.93
CA ALA A 107 -10.27 8.25 -11.00
C ALA A 107 -9.32 7.91 -12.14
N ARG A 108 -9.55 8.46 -13.35
CA ARG A 108 -8.51 8.46 -14.39
C ARG A 108 -7.28 9.18 -13.86
N HIS A 109 -6.11 8.66 -14.17
CA HIS A 109 -4.83 9.20 -13.66
C HIS A 109 -4.67 9.16 -12.13
N ALA A 110 -5.41 8.33 -11.42
CA ALA A 110 -5.21 8.11 -9.99
C ALA A 110 -3.81 7.53 -9.69
N ARG A 111 -3.43 7.55 -8.41
CA ARG A 111 -2.17 6.94 -7.91
C ARG A 111 -2.51 5.82 -6.94
N VAL A 112 -1.90 4.68 -7.15
CA VAL A 112 -1.94 3.57 -6.20
C VAL A 112 -0.53 3.38 -5.64
N VAL A 113 -0.39 3.53 -4.34
CA VAL A 113 0.88 3.39 -3.64
C VAL A 113 0.84 2.14 -2.78
N MET A 114 1.78 1.23 -3.02
CA MET A 114 2.04 0.05 -2.20
C MET A 114 3.21 0.36 -1.26
N VAL A 115 2.96 0.52 0.04
CA VAL A 115 4.04 0.82 1.00
C VAL A 115 4.84 -0.46 1.28
N THR A 116 6.01 -0.55 0.66
CA THR A 116 6.93 -1.68 0.77
C THR A 116 8.01 -1.45 1.84
N SER A 117 9.15 -2.09 1.74
CA SER A 117 10.27 -2.00 2.68
C SER A 117 11.58 -2.38 1.99
N GLY A 118 12.71 -1.85 2.48
CA GLY A 118 14.03 -2.32 2.07
C GLY A 118 14.28 -3.81 2.33
N LEU A 119 13.60 -4.40 3.33
CA LEU A 119 13.64 -5.86 3.57
C LEU A 119 12.92 -6.67 2.47
N GLY A 120 12.10 -6.00 1.64
CA GLY A 120 11.46 -6.60 0.47
C GLY A 120 12.30 -6.51 -0.82
N ARG A 121 13.58 -6.16 -0.73
CA ARG A 121 14.46 -6.16 -1.90
C ARG A 121 14.50 -7.56 -2.50
N LEU A 122 14.25 -7.65 -3.81
CA LEU A 122 14.05 -8.93 -4.48
C LEU A 122 15.33 -9.78 -4.48
N SER A 123 16.49 -9.15 -4.63
CA SER A 123 17.80 -9.82 -4.56
C SER A 123 18.06 -10.55 -3.23
N ASP A 124 17.43 -10.13 -2.16
CA ASP A 124 17.65 -10.64 -0.81
C ASP A 124 16.69 -11.82 -0.48
N GLN A 125 15.82 -12.18 -1.43
CA GLN A 125 14.83 -13.23 -1.23
C GLN A 125 15.35 -14.61 -1.71
N PRO A 126 14.75 -15.71 -1.22
CA PRO A 126 15.10 -17.07 -1.71
C PRO A 126 14.94 -17.19 -3.22
N ARG A 127 15.87 -17.88 -3.89
CA ARG A 127 15.91 -18.03 -5.37
C ARG A 127 14.59 -18.46 -5.99
N GLY A 128 13.87 -19.39 -5.35
CA GLY A 128 12.56 -19.86 -5.83
C GLY A 128 11.52 -18.74 -5.86
N LEU A 129 11.49 -17.89 -4.82
CA LEU A 129 10.59 -16.74 -4.77
C LEU A 129 11.02 -15.67 -5.79
N VAL A 130 12.32 -15.40 -5.91
CA VAL A 130 12.86 -14.47 -6.93
C VAL A 130 12.39 -14.88 -8.32
N GLY A 131 12.55 -16.14 -8.70
CA GLY A 131 12.13 -16.64 -10.01
C GLY A 131 10.63 -16.46 -10.27
N ARG A 132 9.78 -16.70 -9.26
CA ARG A 132 8.33 -16.50 -9.36
C ARG A 132 7.97 -15.01 -9.49
N LEU A 133 8.51 -14.15 -8.64
CA LEU A 133 8.20 -12.72 -8.62
C LEU A 133 8.80 -11.94 -9.80
N SER A 134 9.93 -12.41 -10.37
CA SER A 134 10.55 -11.81 -11.57
C SER A 134 9.89 -12.24 -12.87
N ASN A 135 8.99 -13.20 -12.84
CA ASN A 135 8.33 -13.68 -14.05
C ASN A 135 7.62 -12.50 -14.75
N PRO A 136 7.92 -12.21 -16.03
CA PRO A 136 7.25 -11.13 -16.77
C PRO A 136 5.76 -11.40 -16.99
N LYS A 137 5.33 -12.67 -16.90
CA LYS A 137 3.93 -13.10 -17.00
C LYS A 137 3.24 -13.26 -15.64
N LEU A 138 3.88 -12.77 -14.55
CA LEU A 138 3.28 -12.83 -13.21
C LEU A 138 1.91 -12.17 -13.23
N SER A 139 0.90 -12.87 -12.72
CA SER A 139 -0.48 -12.40 -12.62
C SER A 139 -0.90 -12.17 -11.17
N LEU A 140 -2.03 -11.49 -10.97
CA LEU A 140 -2.62 -11.34 -9.63
C LEU A 140 -3.05 -12.70 -9.05
N ALA A 141 -3.49 -13.64 -9.88
CA ALA A 141 -3.80 -15.01 -9.44
C ALA A 141 -2.56 -15.78 -8.97
N ASP A 142 -1.39 -15.53 -9.58
CA ASP A 142 -0.13 -16.11 -9.10
C ASP A 142 0.26 -15.55 -7.72
N LEU A 143 0.03 -14.26 -7.50
CA LEU A 143 0.27 -13.62 -6.20
C LEU A 143 -0.70 -14.13 -5.12
N GLU A 144 -1.96 -14.40 -5.47
CA GLU A 144 -2.92 -15.05 -4.56
C GLU A 144 -2.43 -16.44 -4.14
N ARG A 145 -2.04 -17.28 -5.11
CA ARG A 145 -1.47 -18.61 -4.82
C ARG A 145 -0.20 -18.54 -3.95
N LEU A 146 0.69 -17.59 -4.27
CA LEU A 146 1.88 -17.34 -3.43
C LEU A 146 1.51 -17.00 -1.98
N ALA A 147 0.47 -16.17 -1.81
CA ALA A 147 0.01 -15.78 -0.49
C ALA A 147 -0.68 -16.94 0.26
N GLU A 148 -1.37 -17.83 -0.44
CA GLU A 148 -1.95 -19.06 0.14
C GLU A 148 -0.87 -20.02 0.66
N GLU A 149 0.26 -20.12 -0.03
CA GLU A 149 1.43 -20.89 0.43
C GLU A 149 2.08 -20.26 1.67
N ALA A 150 1.97 -18.94 1.85
CA ALA A 150 2.49 -18.14 2.96
C ALA A 150 3.98 -18.44 3.29
N GLN A 151 4.78 -18.68 2.25
CA GLN A 151 6.19 -19.02 2.41
C GLN A 151 7.05 -17.77 2.67
N GLY A 152 7.86 -17.84 3.73
CA GLY A 152 8.69 -16.75 4.17
C GLY A 152 7.94 -15.72 5.03
N GLY A 153 8.70 -14.77 5.56
CA GLY A 153 8.21 -13.77 6.49
C GLY A 153 7.93 -12.42 5.83
N TYR A 154 8.15 -11.38 6.63
CA TYR A 154 7.88 -9.99 6.24
C TYR A 154 8.59 -9.57 4.95
N GLY A 155 9.89 -9.87 4.80
CA GLY A 155 10.65 -9.51 3.59
C GLY A 155 10.02 -10.11 2.33
N ALA A 156 9.66 -11.41 2.36
CA ALA A 156 8.99 -12.09 1.26
C ALA A 156 7.64 -11.43 0.91
N SER A 157 6.84 -11.07 1.93
CA SER A 157 5.56 -10.38 1.71
C SER A 157 5.74 -9.00 1.07
N LYS A 158 6.80 -8.26 1.44
CA LYS A 158 7.09 -6.95 0.86
C LYS A 158 7.67 -7.04 -0.55
N ALA A 159 8.44 -8.09 -0.86
CA ALA A 159 8.85 -8.40 -2.24
C ALA A 159 7.63 -8.72 -3.13
N ALA A 160 6.70 -9.54 -2.64
CA ALA A 160 5.45 -9.85 -3.34
C ALA A 160 4.60 -8.58 -3.57
N LEU A 161 4.51 -7.69 -2.56
CA LEU A 161 3.81 -6.41 -2.68
C LEU A 161 4.46 -5.49 -3.74
N SER A 162 5.80 -5.49 -3.82
CA SER A 162 6.52 -4.74 -4.86
C SER A 162 6.25 -5.30 -6.26
N ALA A 163 6.26 -6.62 -6.43
CA ALA A 163 5.89 -7.26 -7.70
C ALA A 163 4.42 -7.00 -8.07
N MET A 164 3.52 -6.97 -7.09
CA MET A 164 2.10 -6.62 -7.28
C MET A 164 1.92 -5.22 -7.87
N ALA A 165 2.73 -4.24 -7.44
CA ALA A 165 2.68 -2.89 -8.01
C ALA A 165 2.95 -2.91 -9.52
N ARG A 166 3.89 -3.73 -10.00
CA ARG A 166 4.17 -3.93 -11.43
C ARG A 166 2.98 -4.53 -12.17
N VAL A 167 2.35 -5.56 -11.59
CA VAL A 167 1.20 -6.23 -12.22
C VAL A 167 0.00 -5.27 -12.34
N PHE A 168 -0.33 -4.54 -11.28
CA PHE A 168 -1.40 -3.55 -11.33
C PHE A 168 -1.06 -2.36 -12.25
N ALA A 169 0.21 -1.96 -12.35
CA ALA A 169 0.63 -0.90 -13.25
C ALA A 169 0.28 -1.22 -14.70
N GLU A 170 0.53 -2.45 -15.14
CA GLU A 170 0.18 -2.88 -16.50
C GLU A 170 -1.35 -2.98 -16.69
N ALA A 171 -2.07 -3.55 -15.72
CA ALA A 171 -3.51 -3.70 -15.79
C ALA A 171 -4.25 -2.35 -15.83
N LEU A 172 -3.76 -1.35 -15.09
CA LEU A 172 -4.43 -0.05 -14.94
C LEU A 172 -3.89 1.03 -15.89
N LYS A 173 -2.88 0.69 -16.71
CA LYS A 173 -2.27 1.58 -17.71
C LYS A 173 -3.28 2.24 -18.68
N PRO A 174 -4.31 1.53 -19.20
CA PRO A 174 -5.30 2.14 -20.11
C PRO A 174 -6.08 3.31 -19.49
N ARG A 175 -6.15 3.37 -18.15
CA ARG A 175 -6.79 4.46 -17.41
C ARG A 175 -5.81 5.56 -17.01
N GLY A 176 -4.52 5.43 -17.36
CA GLY A 176 -3.45 6.35 -16.97
C GLY A 176 -3.14 6.32 -15.46
N ILE A 177 -3.56 5.28 -14.75
CA ILE A 177 -3.32 5.13 -13.31
C ILE A 177 -1.87 4.72 -13.08
N LEU A 178 -1.20 5.42 -12.16
CA LEU A 178 0.18 5.11 -11.79
C LEU A 178 0.16 4.22 -10.54
N VAL A 179 0.83 3.08 -10.61
CA VAL A 179 0.95 2.15 -9.48
C VAL A 179 2.41 1.92 -9.16
N ASN A 180 2.84 2.26 -7.95
CA ASN A 180 4.23 2.10 -7.54
C ASN A 180 4.35 1.52 -6.12
N ALA A 181 5.42 0.78 -5.88
CA ALA A 181 5.85 0.39 -4.56
C ALA A 181 6.79 1.46 -3.99
N ILE A 182 6.52 1.92 -2.78
CA ILE A 182 7.32 2.95 -2.12
C ILE A 182 7.92 2.41 -0.83
N ASN A 183 9.25 2.44 -0.77
CA ASN A 183 10.01 2.13 0.43
C ASN A 183 10.17 3.40 1.29
N PRO A 184 9.56 3.48 2.48
CA PRO A 184 9.71 4.63 3.37
C PRO A 184 11.06 4.66 4.10
N GLY A 185 11.85 3.59 3.99
CA GLY A 185 13.03 3.36 4.81
C GLY A 185 12.71 2.86 6.22
N TRP A 186 13.74 2.71 7.05
CA TRP A 186 13.59 2.30 8.44
C TRP A 186 13.31 3.52 9.33
N CYS A 187 12.04 3.65 9.75
CA CYS A 187 11.51 4.83 10.44
C CYS A 187 11.18 4.54 11.91
N ARG A 188 11.32 5.56 12.78
CA ARG A 188 10.98 5.52 14.21
C ARG A 188 9.47 5.49 14.41
N THR A 189 8.92 4.28 14.29
CA THR A 189 7.52 3.93 14.54
C THR A 189 7.48 2.80 15.57
N ASP A 190 6.30 2.42 16.04
CA ASP A 190 6.15 1.23 16.90
C ASP A 190 6.72 -0.02 16.23
N MET A 191 6.59 -0.13 14.90
CA MET A 191 7.14 -1.23 14.11
C MET A 191 8.66 -1.14 13.95
N GLY A 192 9.19 0.04 13.72
CA GLY A 192 10.62 0.25 13.44
C GLY A 192 11.49 0.41 14.70
N GLY A 193 10.88 0.73 15.83
CA GLY A 193 11.59 0.95 17.10
C GLY A 193 12.35 2.27 17.18
N ARG A 194 12.86 2.58 18.38
CA ARG A 194 13.56 3.84 18.66
C ARG A 194 14.91 3.98 17.97
N GLY A 195 15.56 2.86 17.63
CA GLY A 195 16.87 2.82 16.97
C GLY A 195 16.83 3.13 15.45
N ALA A 196 15.64 3.31 14.87
CA ALA A 196 15.53 3.60 13.46
C ALA A 196 16.13 4.99 13.13
N PRO A 197 16.92 5.10 12.03
CA PRO A 197 17.62 6.35 11.70
C PRO A 197 16.68 7.44 11.15
N ARG A 198 15.56 7.05 10.54
CA ARG A 198 14.64 8.00 9.88
C ARG A 198 13.52 8.42 10.85
N SER A 199 13.08 9.66 10.71
CA SER A 199 11.85 10.12 11.36
C SER A 199 10.61 9.59 10.62
N VAL A 200 9.45 9.69 11.27
CA VAL A 200 8.15 9.32 10.65
C VAL A 200 7.85 10.23 9.46
N GLU A 201 8.16 11.52 9.59
CA GLU A 201 7.98 12.55 8.55
C GLU A 201 8.82 12.26 7.31
N GLN A 202 10.08 11.83 7.49
CA GLN A 202 10.94 11.42 6.38
C GLN A 202 10.38 10.19 5.64
N GLY A 203 9.82 9.22 6.37
CA GLY A 203 9.16 8.07 5.77
C GLY A 203 7.87 8.46 5.04
N ALA A 204 7.07 9.31 5.65
CA ALA A 204 5.85 9.84 5.04
C ALA A 204 6.14 10.66 3.78
N ALA A 205 7.19 11.48 3.77
CA ALA A 205 7.60 12.24 2.58
C ALA A 205 7.91 11.33 1.38
N SER A 206 8.58 10.17 1.62
CA SER A 206 8.79 9.17 0.57
C SER A 206 7.46 8.65 0.00
N VAL A 207 6.49 8.30 0.86
CA VAL A 207 5.16 7.83 0.43
C VAL A 207 4.39 8.91 -0.31
N LEU A 208 4.40 10.14 0.19
CA LEU A 208 3.75 11.30 -0.41
C LEU A 208 4.27 11.63 -1.81
N TRP A 209 5.54 11.38 -2.07
CA TRP A 209 6.09 11.51 -3.42
C TRP A 209 5.30 10.64 -4.42
N GLY A 210 4.99 9.38 -4.07
CA GLY A 210 4.19 8.48 -4.90
C GLY A 210 2.77 9.00 -5.14
N VAL A 211 2.14 9.59 -4.12
CA VAL A 211 0.80 10.19 -4.22
C VAL A 211 0.80 11.44 -5.11
N ARG A 212 1.89 12.23 -5.09
CA ARG A 212 2.01 13.50 -5.81
C ARG A 212 2.56 13.38 -7.24
N LEU A 213 2.78 12.17 -7.73
CA LEU A 213 3.23 11.97 -9.11
C LEU A 213 2.28 12.64 -10.11
N LYS A 214 2.83 13.31 -11.10
CA LYS A 214 2.05 13.89 -12.20
C LYS A 214 1.60 12.79 -13.19
N PRO A 215 0.50 12.97 -13.91
CA PRO A 215 0.14 12.08 -15.01
C PRO A 215 1.32 11.88 -15.97
N GLY A 216 1.54 10.63 -16.42
CA GLY A 216 2.70 10.26 -17.22
C GLY A 216 3.99 10.04 -16.45
N GLY A 217 3.97 10.17 -15.12
CA GLY A 217 5.10 9.83 -14.26
C GLY A 217 5.44 8.33 -14.25
N PRO A 218 6.47 7.93 -13.47
CA PRO A 218 6.88 6.53 -13.40
C PRO A 218 5.78 5.63 -12.83
N THR A 219 5.71 4.39 -13.32
CA THR A 219 4.75 3.38 -12.88
C THR A 219 5.37 1.99 -12.93
N GLY A 220 4.94 1.08 -12.05
CA GLY A 220 5.40 -0.31 -11.98
C GLY A 220 6.75 -0.49 -11.28
N GLY A 221 7.35 0.57 -10.74
CA GLY A 221 8.66 0.55 -10.10
C GLY A 221 8.60 0.51 -8.58
N VAL A 222 9.79 0.31 -8.00
CA VAL A 222 10.07 0.48 -6.57
C VAL A 222 10.86 1.77 -6.38
N PHE A 223 10.44 2.63 -5.46
CA PHE A 223 11.07 3.93 -5.24
C PHE A 223 11.28 4.20 -3.75
N LYS A 224 12.31 4.99 -3.47
CA LYS A 224 12.60 5.57 -2.16
C LYS A 224 13.06 7.01 -2.35
N ASP A 225 12.44 7.93 -1.62
CA ASP A 225 12.77 9.37 -1.67
C ASP A 225 12.78 9.92 -3.12
N GLY A 226 11.86 9.46 -3.96
CA GLY A 226 11.74 9.88 -5.36
C GLY A 226 12.75 9.25 -6.33
N LYS A 227 13.60 8.34 -5.87
CA LYS A 227 14.60 7.65 -6.69
C LYS A 227 14.26 6.16 -6.79
N ALA A 228 14.62 5.51 -7.89
CA ALA A 228 14.50 4.07 -8.03
C ALA A 228 15.26 3.36 -6.89
N ASP A 229 14.60 2.38 -6.27
CA ASP A 229 15.14 1.57 -5.16
C ASP A 229 15.20 0.11 -5.62
N SER A 230 16.39 -0.30 -6.10
CA SER A 230 16.67 -1.64 -6.65
C SER A 230 17.10 -2.63 -5.57
#